data_197f2d5dbb7cf02a4d65c179571fb554
#
_entry.id   197f2d5dbb7cf02a4d65c179571fb554
#
_cell.length_a   1.000
_cell.length_b   1.000
_cell.length_c   1.000
_cell.angle_alpha   90.00
_cell.angle_beta   90.00
_cell.angle_gamma   90.00
#
_symmetry.space_group_name_H-M   'P 1'
#
loop_
_entity.id
_entity.type
_entity.pdbx_description
1 polymer ?
#
loop_
_entity_poly.entity_id
_entity_poly.type
_entity_poly.pdbx_seq_one_letter_code
_entity_poly.pdbx_strand_id
1 'polypeptide(L)'
;KSVILTFDDGQVGFLNYGIPLLNKYKVPATGFLIGTRYGPDIVKADRSKYVCYQSHSYDMHRAGGNIGHGGRISAMTLEEIEEDLNMAIAMVGNKDAFAYPYGDVTEDGKKAIKNCGIDCAFTTQYGKVEKGDDKTELPRIRVLGQAGLEGFISSIK
;
A
#
# COMPACT_ATOMS: atom_id res chain seq x y z
N LYS A 1 -3.67 22.11 2.29
CA LYS A 1 -2.87 20.88 2.03
C LYS A 1 -3.29 19.80 3.02
N SER A 2 -3.49 18.58 2.54
CA SER A 2 -3.75 17.41 3.38
C SER A 2 -2.60 16.41 3.20
N VAL A 3 -2.25 15.68 4.25
CA VAL A 3 -1.26 14.61 4.24
C VAL A 3 -1.95 13.34 4.72
N ILE A 4 -1.75 12.25 4.00
CA ILE A 4 -2.19 10.91 4.39
C ILE A 4 -0.95 10.10 4.69
N LEU A 5 -0.87 9.51 5.88
CA LEU A 5 0.23 8.63 6.25
C LEU A 5 -0.06 7.20 5.79
N THR A 6 0.90 6.58 5.10
CA THR A 6 0.79 5.20 4.64
C THR A 6 2.00 4.39 5.10
N PHE A 7 1.77 3.12 5.44
CA PHE A 7 2.78 2.17 5.89
C PHE A 7 2.60 0.87 5.13
N ASP A 8 3.60 0.46 4.39
CA ASP A 8 3.55 -0.77 3.60
C ASP A 8 4.06 -1.99 4.39
N ASP A 9 3.76 -3.20 3.91
CA ASP A 9 4.21 -4.52 4.35
C ASP A 9 3.64 -5.05 5.69
N GLY A 10 3.18 -4.23 6.60
CA GLY A 10 2.81 -4.68 7.94
C GLY A 10 4.01 -5.09 8.79
N GLN A 11 5.14 -4.42 8.64
CA GLN A 11 6.40 -4.73 9.34
C GLN A 11 6.28 -4.63 10.86
N VAL A 12 7.09 -5.41 11.56
CA VAL A 12 7.16 -5.44 13.04
C VAL A 12 7.36 -4.05 13.64
N GLY A 13 8.15 -3.19 12.99
CA GLY A 13 8.35 -1.80 13.41
C GLY A 13 7.07 -0.98 13.37
N PHE A 14 6.23 -1.15 12.35
CA PHE A 14 4.92 -0.51 12.27
C PHE A 14 4.01 -0.98 13.41
N LEU A 15 3.98 -2.29 13.69
CA LEU A 15 3.13 -2.87 14.73
C LEU A 15 3.54 -2.44 16.14
N ASN A 16 4.84 -2.46 16.43
CA ASN A 16 5.36 -2.24 17.77
C ASN A 16 5.59 -0.77 18.12
N TYR A 17 5.79 0.09 17.13
CA TYR A 17 6.09 1.50 17.34
C TYR A 17 5.13 2.44 16.62
N GLY A 18 4.83 2.16 15.35
CA GLY A 18 3.95 2.99 14.53
C GLY A 18 2.53 3.07 15.09
N ILE A 19 1.86 1.93 15.22
CA ILE A 19 0.48 1.86 15.74
C ILE A 19 0.33 2.47 17.13
N PRO A 20 1.20 2.19 18.14
CA PRO A 20 1.14 2.85 19.44
C PRO A 20 1.27 4.38 19.37
N LEU A 21 2.14 4.91 18.50
CA LEU A 21 2.29 6.35 18.31
C LEU A 21 1.05 6.96 17.65
N LEU A 22 0.51 6.32 16.60
CA LEU A 22 -0.72 6.77 15.94
C LEU A 22 -1.90 6.80 16.91
N ASN A 23 -2.02 5.80 17.78
CA ASN A 23 -3.02 5.76 18.85
C ASN A 23 -2.81 6.88 19.87
N LYS A 24 -1.57 7.08 20.35
CA LYS A 24 -1.22 8.11 21.33
C LYS A 24 -1.56 9.51 20.84
N TYR A 25 -1.22 9.80 19.59
CA TYR A 25 -1.43 11.13 18.99
C TYR A 25 -2.74 11.26 18.22
N LYS A 26 -3.54 10.19 18.13
CA LYS A 26 -4.83 10.15 17.42
C LYS A 26 -4.69 10.54 15.94
N VAL A 27 -3.63 10.07 15.30
CA VAL A 27 -3.32 10.38 13.89
C VAL A 27 -3.84 9.25 12.99
N PRO A 28 -4.74 9.55 12.04
CA PRO A 28 -5.18 8.57 11.06
C PRO A 28 -4.06 8.12 10.12
N ALA A 29 -4.03 6.84 9.78
CA ALA A 29 -3.08 6.27 8.84
C ALA A 29 -3.66 5.07 8.10
N THR A 30 -3.04 4.70 6.98
CA THR A 30 -3.36 3.48 6.23
C THR A 30 -2.19 2.50 6.32
N GLY A 31 -2.48 1.25 6.70
CA GLY A 31 -1.54 0.15 6.64
C GLY A 31 -1.84 -0.74 5.43
N PHE A 32 -0.92 -0.85 4.47
CA PHE A 32 -1.02 -1.77 3.34
C PHE A 32 -0.41 -3.12 3.72
N LEU A 33 -1.24 -4.17 3.76
CA LEU A 33 -0.87 -5.48 4.30
C LEU A 33 -0.71 -6.53 3.22
N ILE A 34 0.27 -7.44 3.43
CA ILE A 34 0.55 -8.58 2.56
C ILE A 34 -0.15 -9.81 3.12
N GLY A 35 -0.98 -10.49 2.29
CA GLY A 35 -1.79 -11.63 2.71
C GLY A 35 -0.99 -12.83 3.20
N THR A 36 0.02 -13.23 2.46
CA THR A 36 0.87 -14.41 2.77
C THR A 36 1.90 -14.19 3.88
N ARG A 37 1.93 -12.98 4.47
CA ARG A 37 2.80 -12.66 5.61
C ARG A 37 1.98 -12.54 6.89
N TYR A 38 2.05 -11.41 7.56
CA TYR A 38 1.37 -11.16 8.83
C TYR A 38 -0.01 -10.49 8.68
N GLY A 39 -0.47 -10.27 7.44
CA GLY A 39 -1.71 -9.55 7.15
C GLY A 39 -2.93 -10.08 7.93
N PRO A 40 -3.25 -11.37 7.85
CA PRO A 40 -4.39 -11.93 8.56
C PRO A 40 -4.34 -11.74 10.08
N ASP A 41 -3.16 -11.92 10.69
CA ASP A 41 -2.97 -11.76 12.13
C ASP A 41 -3.09 -10.30 12.57
N ILE A 42 -2.63 -9.37 11.72
CA ILE A 42 -2.72 -7.93 11.98
C ILE A 42 -4.18 -7.49 11.95
N VAL A 43 -4.92 -7.89 10.92
CA VAL A 43 -6.35 -7.57 10.77
C VAL A 43 -7.14 -8.14 11.95
N LYS A 44 -6.90 -9.40 12.31
CA LYS A 44 -7.57 -10.05 13.45
C LYS A 44 -7.26 -9.38 14.79
N ALA A 45 -6.08 -8.83 14.95
CA ALA A 45 -5.68 -8.18 16.19
C ALA A 45 -6.36 -6.83 16.41
N ASP A 46 -6.80 -6.13 15.34
CA ASP A 46 -7.50 -4.83 15.33
C ASP A 46 -7.04 -3.86 16.43
N ARG A 47 -5.74 -3.48 16.35
CA ARG A 47 -5.07 -2.77 17.45
C ARG A 47 -5.31 -1.26 17.48
N SER A 48 -6.06 -0.72 16.50
CA SER A 48 -6.17 0.73 16.39
C SER A 48 -7.39 1.18 15.58
N LYS A 49 -8.20 2.03 16.19
CA LYS A 49 -9.27 2.75 15.48
C LYS A 49 -8.76 3.89 14.59
N TYR A 50 -7.46 4.16 14.59
CA TYR A 50 -6.82 5.20 13.78
C TYR A 50 -6.10 4.63 12.56
N VAL A 51 -6.03 3.31 12.42
CA VAL A 51 -5.39 2.66 11.27
C VAL A 51 -6.44 1.92 10.46
N CYS A 52 -6.59 2.32 9.21
CA CYS A 52 -7.35 1.57 8.21
C CYS A 52 -6.39 0.58 7.50
N TYR A 53 -6.82 -0.67 7.34
CA TYR A 53 -6.03 -1.65 6.62
C TYR A 53 -6.51 -1.78 5.18
N GLN A 54 -5.56 -1.77 4.26
CA GLN A 54 -5.77 -1.88 2.81
C GLN A 54 -4.81 -2.93 2.23
N SER A 55 -5.01 -3.28 0.97
CA SER A 55 -4.24 -4.34 0.32
C SER A 55 -2.86 -3.90 -0.17
N HIS A 56 -1.83 -4.71 0.16
CA HIS A 56 -0.51 -4.71 -0.50
C HIS A 56 -0.29 -6.03 -1.24
N SER A 57 -1.34 -6.56 -1.90
CA SER A 57 -1.49 -7.88 -2.49
C SER A 57 -1.70 -9.02 -1.48
N TYR A 58 -2.16 -10.16 -1.96
CA TYR A 58 -2.17 -11.37 -1.16
C TYR A 58 -0.81 -12.09 -1.23
N ASP A 59 -0.32 -12.43 -2.44
CA ASP A 59 0.95 -13.14 -2.67
C ASP A 59 1.85 -12.53 -3.76
N MET A 60 1.47 -11.40 -4.37
CA MET A 60 2.30 -10.77 -5.41
C MET A 60 3.59 -10.13 -4.87
N HIS A 61 3.71 -9.92 -3.54
CA HIS A 61 4.87 -9.26 -2.94
C HIS A 61 6.10 -10.20 -2.87
N ARG A 62 6.52 -10.67 -4.04
CA ARG A 62 7.69 -11.53 -4.24
C ARG A 62 8.34 -11.29 -5.61
N ALA A 63 9.60 -11.69 -5.75
CA ALA A 63 10.30 -11.66 -7.02
C ALA A 63 9.66 -12.63 -8.04
N GLY A 64 9.99 -12.47 -9.31
CA GLY A 64 9.55 -13.35 -10.38
C GLY A 64 9.06 -12.61 -11.62
N GLY A 65 9.11 -11.28 -11.61
CA GLY A 65 8.83 -10.43 -12.76
C GLY A 65 10.08 -9.96 -13.51
N ASN A 66 9.87 -9.21 -14.58
CA ASN A 66 10.92 -8.76 -15.50
C ASN A 66 10.87 -7.26 -15.80
N ILE A 67 10.06 -6.49 -15.07
CA ILE A 67 9.99 -5.02 -15.17
C ILE A 67 10.29 -4.38 -13.81
N GLY A 68 10.59 -3.09 -13.80
CA GLY A 68 10.78 -2.30 -12.59
C GLY A 68 11.79 -2.94 -11.64
N HIS A 69 11.32 -3.27 -10.45
CA HIS A 69 12.11 -3.93 -9.41
C HIS A 69 12.00 -5.47 -9.45
N GLY A 70 11.40 -6.03 -10.49
CA GLY A 70 11.27 -7.47 -10.67
C GLY A 70 10.13 -8.11 -9.86
N GLY A 71 9.13 -7.34 -9.49
CA GLY A 71 7.94 -7.82 -8.81
C GLY A 71 7.11 -8.78 -9.67
N ARG A 72 6.52 -9.80 -9.01
CA ARG A 72 5.80 -10.90 -9.67
C ARG A 72 4.67 -10.42 -10.60
N ILE A 73 4.07 -9.27 -10.36
CA ILE A 73 2.93 -8.76 -11.13
C ILE A 73 3.16 -8.74 -12.64
N SER A 74 4.40 -8.50 -13.08
CA SER A 74 4.73 -8.46 -14.52
C SER A 74 4.82 -9.83 -15.19
N ALA A 75 4.75 -10.91 -14.42
CA ALA A 75 4.74 -12.29 -14.92
C ALA A 75 3.37 -12.98 -14.67
N MET A 76 2.34 -12.22 -14.32
CA MET A 76 0.99 -12.71 -14.04
C MET A 76 0.03 -12.30 -15.16
N THR A 77 -0.97 -13.14 -15.42
CA THR A 77 -2.10 -12.78 -16.29
C THR A 77 -3.06 -11.85 -15.56
N LEU A 78 -3.98 -11.22 -16.29
CA LEU A 78 -5.02 -10.37 -15.71
C LEU A 78 -5.85 -11.14 -14.66
N GLU A 79 -6.24 -12.36 -14.99
CA GLU A 79 -7.05 -13.22 -14.12
C GLU A 79 -6.31 -13.57 -12.82
N GLU A 80 -5.02 -13.90 -12.91
CA GLU A 80 -4.19 -14.19 -11.73
C GLU A 80 -4.03 -12.96 -10.82
N ILE A 81 -3.91 -11.76 -11.40
CA ILE A 81 -3.84 -10.50 -10.63
C ILE A 81 -5.18 -10.23 -9.94
N GLU A 82 -6.30 -10.39 -10.66
CA GLU A 82 -7.64 -10.19 -10.09
C GLU A 82 -7.93 -11.17 -8.95
N GLU A 83 -7.51 -12.44 -9.09
CA GLU A 83 -7.63 -13.44 -8.02
C GLU A 83 -6.85 -13.03 -6.76
N ASP A 84 -5.59 -12.64 -6.91
CA ASP A 84 -4.75 -12.17 -5.80
C ASP A 84 -5.35 -10.93 -5.11
N LEU A 85 -5.83 -9.95 -5.90
CA LEU A 85 -6.47 -8.75 -5.37
C LEU A 85 -7.74 -9.09 -4.60
N ASN A 86 -8.59 -9.97 -5.12
CA ASN A 86 -9.83 -10.38 -4.47
C ASN A 86 -9.57 -11.11 -3.15
N MET A 87 -8.54 -11.96 -3.09
CA MET A 87 -8.11 -12.62 -1.84
C MET A 87 -7.64 -11.57 -0.81
N ALA A 88 -6.88 -10.60 -1.24
CA ALA A 88 -6.39 -9.53 -0.36
C ALA A 88 -7.52 -8.61 0.14
N ILE A 89 -8.47 -8.25 -0.74
CA ILE A 89 -9.68 -7.49 -0.38
C ILE A 89 -10.50 -8.25 0.66
N ALA A 90 -10.71 -9.54 0.46
CA ALA A 90 -11.43 -10.38 1.42
C ALA A 90 -10.73 -10.44 2.78
N MET A 91 -9.39 -10.43 2.81
CA MET A 91 -8.60 -10.43 4.04
C MET A 91 -8.73 -9.12 4.80
N VAL A 92 -8.57 -7.97 4.13
CA VAL A 92 -8.59 -6.65 4.81
C VAL A 92 -9.99 -6.09 5.00
N GLY A 93 -10.99 -6.58 4.27
CA GLY A 93 -12.37 -6.11 4.31
C GLY A 93 -12.60 -4.74 3.65
N ASN A 94 -11.63 -4.22 2.92
CA ASN A 94 -11.65 -2.89 2.28
C ASN A 94 -11.09 -2.97 0.86
N LYS A 95 -11.55 -2.05 0.00
CA LYS A 95 -11.07 -1.88 -1.38
C LYS A 95 -10.91 -0.42 -1.80
N ASP A 96 -10.77 0.48 -0.82
CA ASP A 96 -10.61 1.91 -1.12
C ASP A 96 -9.25 2.20 -1.74
N ALA A 97 -8.23 1.41 -1.38
CA ALA A 97 -6.87 1.64 -1.85
C ALA A 97 -6.05 0.35 -2.01
N PHE A 98 -5.06 0.42 -2.89
CA PHE A 98 -4.04 -0.62 -3.09
C PHE A 98 -2.66 0.02 -3.15
N ALA A 99 -1.62 -0.67 -2.68
CA ALA A 99 -0.23 -0.30 -2.95
C ALA A 99 0.43 -1.42 -3.76
N TYR A 100 1.00 -1.07 -4.91
CA TYR A 100 1.70 -2.05 -5.75
C TYR A 100 2.96 -2.56 -5.04
N PRO A 101 3.13 -3.89 -4.89
CA PRO A 101 4.39 -4.47 -4.47
C PRO A 101 5.57 -3.94 -5.29
N TYR A 102 6.63 -3.48 -4.62
CA TYR A 102 7.80 -2.84 -5.24
C TYR A 102 7.51 -1.55 -6.02
N GLY A 103 6.25 -1.16 -6.16
CA GLY A 103 5.79 -0.07 -7.02
C GLY A 103 5.71 -0.44 -8.50
N ASP A 104 5.84 -1.72 -8.84
CA ASP A 104 5.81 -2.20 -10.22
C ASP A 104 4.37 -2.22 -10.74
N VAL A 105 4.12 -1.52 -11.85
CA VAL A 105 2.81 -1.35 -12.48
C VAL A 105 2.82 -1.99 -13.86
N THR A 106 1.73 -2.67 -14.23
CA THR A 106 1.48 -3.20 -15.56
C THR A 106 0.12 -2.74 -16.07
N GLU A 107 -0.11 -2.76 -17.38
CA GLU A 107 -1.43 -2.45 -17.95
C GLU A 107 -2.51 -3.41 -17.44
N ASP A 108 -2.18 -4.68 -17.27
CA ASP A 108 -3.11 -5.66 -16.69
C ASP A 108 -3.32 -5.42 -15.20
N GLY A 109 -2.30 -4.97 -14.47
CA GLY A 109 -2.45 -4.49 -13.09
C GLY A 109 -3.44 -3.33 -12.97
N LYS A 110 -3.35 -2.33 -13.85
CA LYS A 110 -4.30 -1.21 -13.87
C LYS A 110 -5.73 -1.64 -14.23
N LYS A 111 -5.88 -2.58 -15.16
CA LYS A 111 -7.19 -3.17 -15.49
C LYS A 111 -7.76 -3.92 -14.28
N ALA A 112 -6.95 -4.75 -13.61
CA ALA A 112 -7.36 -5.50 -12.43
C ALA A 112 -7.84 -4.58 -11.30
N ILE A 113 -7.13 -3.47 -11.02
CA ILE A 113 -7.56 -2.44 -10.06
C ILE A 113 -8.98 -1.96 -10.36
N LYS A 114 -9.27 -1.63 -11.63
CA LYS A 114 -10.61 -1.17 -12.07
C LYS A 114 -11.65 -2.28 -11.97
N ASN A 115 -11.32 -3.50 -12.42
CA ASN A 115 -12.25 -4.64 -12.44
C ASN A 115 -12.62 -5.11 -11.02
N CYS A 116 -11.69 -5.09 -10.09
CA CYS A 116 -11.93 -5.41 -8.67
C CYS A 116 -12.65 -4.27 -7.91
N GLY A 117 -12.83 -3.11 -8.55
CA GLY A 117 -13.50 -1.95 -7.97
C GLY A 117 -12.69 -1.30 -6.86
N ILE A 118 -11.36 -1.28 -6.98
CA ILE A 118 -10.46 -0.55 -6.09
C ILE A 118 -10.45 0.93 -6.51
N ASP A 119 -10.66 1.84 -5.57
CA ASP A 119 -10.84 3.27 -5.86
C ASP A 119 -9.56 3.96 -6.30
N CYS A 120 -8.40 3.58 -5.73
CA CYS A 120 -7.11 4.11 -6.12
C CYS A 120 -5.95 3.14 -5.81
N ALA A 121 -4.82 3.31 -6.53
CA ALA A 121 -3.63 2.51 -6.33
C ALA A 121 -2.36 3.38 -6.32
N PHE A 122 -1.42 3.02 -5.45
CA PHE A 122 -0.20 3.77 -5.19
C PHE A 122 1.04 3.02 -5.65
N THR A 123 1.98 3.78 -6.20
CA THR A 123 3.29 3.32 -6.64
C THR A 123 4.40 3.75 -5.68
N THR A 124 5.65 3.51 -6.07
CA THR A 124 6.85 4.09 -5.43
C THR A 124 7.38 5.31 -6.20
N GLN A 125 6.70 5.76 -7.25
CA GLN A 125 7.04 6.99 -7.94
C GLN A 125 7.00 8.15 -6.96
N TYR A 126 8.08 8.92 -6.89
CA TYR A 126 8.17 10.05 -5.98
C TYR A 126 7.39 11.24 -6.53
N GLY A 127 6.46 11.75 -5.75
CA GLY A 127 5.66 12.91 -6.12
C GLY A 127 4.49 13.17 -5.18
N LYS A 128 3.80 14.27 -5.42
CA LYS A 128 2.54 14.61 -4.77
C LYS A 128 1.40 14.25 -5.73
N VAL A 129 0.29 13.78 -5.17
CA VAL A 129 -0.92 13.56 -5.96
C VAL A 129 -1.52 14.90 -6.36
N GLU A 130 -1.82 15.05 -7.64
CA GLU A 130 -2.46 16.23 -8.21
C GLU A 130 -3.84 15.91 -8.80
N LYS A 131 -4.63 16.93 -9.00
CA LYS A 131 -5.96 16.76 -9.61
C LYS A 131 -5.81 16.36 -11.08
N GLY A 132 -6.33 15.19 -11.42
CA GLY A 132 -6.28 14.65 -12.79
C GLY A 132 -5.30 13.51 -12.96
N ASP A 133 -4.51 13.16 -11.91
CA ASP A 133 -3.64 11.99 -11.94
C ASP A 133 -4.44 10.70 -12.16
N ASP A 134 -3.81 9.73 -12.81
CA ASP A 134 -4.38 8.40 -12.98
C ASP A 134 -4.48 7.70 -11.61
N LYS A 135 -5.71 7.50 -11.16
CA LYS A 135 -5.98 6.87 -9.87
C LYS A 135 -5.41 5.45 -9.75
N THR A 136 -5.06 4.81 -10.85
CA THR A 136 -4.50 3.46 -10.84
C THR A 136 -2.99 3.41 -10.66
N GLU A 137 -2.31 4.57 -10.56
CA GLU A 137 -0.84 4.65 -10.41
C GLU A 137 -0.37 5.94 -9.71
N LEU A 138 -1.01 6.30 -8.61
CA LEU A 138 -0.72 7.53 -7.87
C LEU A 138 0.70 7.55 -7.29
N PRO A 139 1.42 8.70 -7.36
CA PRO A 139 2.71 8.87 -6.73
C PRO A 139 2.60 9.00 -5.21
N ARG A 140 3.72 8.78 -4.51
CA ARG A 140 3.84 9.01 -3.06
C ARG A 140 5.17 9.68 -2.70
N ILE A 141 5.17 10.41 -1.59
CA ILE A 141 6.40 10.92 -0.99
C ILE A 141 6.94 9.85 -0.04
N ARG A 142 8.07 9.25 -0.42
CA ARG A 142 8.77 8.30 0.45
C ARG A 142 9.54 9.06 1.54
N VAL A 143 9.22 8.76 2.80
CA VAL A 143 9.95 9.28 3.96
C VAL A 143 11.03 8.28 4.37
N LEU A 144 12.28 8.73 4.38
CA LEU A 144 13.43 7.94 4.81
C LEU A 144 13.70 8.19 6.30
N GLY A 145 13.88 7.11 7.08
CA GLY A 145 14.11 7.22 8.52
C GLY A 145 15.32 8.06 8.90
N GLN A 146 16.37 8.05 8.09
CA GLN A 146 17.58 8.86 8.31
C GLN A 146 17.44 10.34 7.92
N ALA A 147 16.36 10.74 7.27
CA ALA A 147 16.13 12.15 6.89
C ALA A 147 15.85 13.06 8.09
N GLY A 148 15.48 12.50 9.23
CA GLY A 148 15.13 13.24 10.43
C GLY A 148 13.89 14.12 10.25
N LEU A 149 13.61 14.95 11.27
CA LEU A 149 12.42 15.81 11.28
C LEU A 149 12.47 16.90 10.19
N GLU A 150 13.64 17.51 9.98
CA GLU A 150 13.80 18.56 8.97
C GLU A 150 13.55 18.03 7.55
N GLY A 151 14.10 16.84 7.23
CA GLY A 151 13.85 16.19 5.95
C GLY A 151 12.38 15.83 5.75
N PHE A 152 11.71 15.34 6.79
CA PHE A 152 10.27 15.09 6.75
C PHE A 152 9.48 16.38 6.48
N ILE A 153 9.73 17.45 7.23
CA ILE A 153 9.03 18.74 7.05
C ILE A 153 9.27 19.29 5.64
N SER A 154 10.49 19.17 5.11
CA SER A 154 10.81 19.62 3.75
C SER A 154 10.06 18.81 2.69
N SER A 155 9.88 17.51 2.89
CA SER A 155 9.22 16.63 1.91
C SER A 155 7.72 16.91 1.76
N ILE A 156 7.07 17.45 2.79
CA ILE A 156 5.62 17.72 2.79
C ILE A 156 5.25 19.19 2.52
N LYS A 157 6.24 20.07 2.36
CA LYS A 157 6.02 21.47 1.96
C LYS A 157 5.73 21.56 0.46
#